data_23d0b6ec6cdf8f001ba0eaeb0f8d8c25
#
_entry.id   23d0b6ec6cdf8f001ba0eaeb0f8d8c25
#
_cell.length_a   1.000
_cell.length_b   1.000
_cell.length_c   1.000
_cell.angle_alpha   90.00
_cell.angle_beta   90.00
_cell.angle_gamma   90.00
#
_symmetry.space_group_name_H-M   'P 1'
#
loop_
_entity.id
_entity.type
_entity.pdbx_description
1 polymer ?
#
loop_
_entity_poly.entity_id
_entity_poly.type
_entity_poly.pdbx_seq_one_letter_code
_entity_poly.pdbx_strand_id
1 'polypeptide(L)'
;MSIQQLEPQLSALSRAEKAELVQRLVREIINTWPGIEKTPDVAGGEACVVRTRIPVWALDNYRRLGWSEATILENYPTLRAADLVNAWGYVDAHREEIDRAIQENEAA
;
A
#
# COMPACT_ATOMS: atom_id res chain seq x y z
N MET A 1 -11.55 3.73 -18.75
CA MET A 1 -10.77 4.86 -19.30
C MET A 1 -9.33 4.72 -18.86
N SER A 2 -8.38 4.84 -19.78
CA SER A 2 -6.96 4.75 -19.47
C SER A 2 -6.34 6.14 -19.31
N ILE A 3 -5.16 6.19 -18.68
CA ILE A 3 -4.41 7.45 -18.56
C ILE A 3 -4.09 8.01 -19.95
N GLN A 4 -3.74 7.14 -20.90
CA GLN A 4 -3.44 7.55 -22.26
C GLN A 4 -4.62 8.24 -22.94
N GLN A 5 -5.84 7.80 -22.66
CA GLN A 5 -7.05 8.42 -23.20
C GLN A 5 -7.31 9.80 -22.59
N LEU A 6 -6.79 10.06 -21.39
CA LEU A 6 -6.93 11.34 -20.70
C LEU A 6 -5.84 12.36 -21.08
N GLU A 7 -4.71 11.91 -21.61
CA GLU A 7 -3.58 12.77 -21.91
C GLU A 7 -3.93 14.04 -22.71
N PRO A 8 -4.72 13.96 -23.82
CA PRO A 8 -5.07 15.16 -24.55
C PRO A 8 -5.85 16.17 -23.72
N GLN A 9 -6.74 15.69 -22.84
CA GLN A 9 -7.52 16.54 -21.97
C GLN A 9 -6.65 17.18 -20.90
N LEU A 10 -5.73 16.43 -20.34
CA LEU A 10 -4.79 16.93 -19.32
C LEU A 10 -3.86 17.98 -19.91
N SER A 11 -3.37 17.75 -21.13
CA SER A 11 -2.49 18.70 -21.81
C SER A 11 -3.15 20.03 -22.12
N ALA A 12 -4.47 20.04 -22.24
CA ALA A 12 -5.24 21.26 -22.50
C ALA A 12 -5.43 22.12 -21.26
N LEU A 13 -5.14 21.60 -20.07
CA LEU A 13 -5.29 22.34 -18.82
C LEU A 13 -4.19 23.41 -18.67
N SER A 14 -4.53 24.54 -18.05
CA SER A 14 -3.55 25.54 -17.65
C SER A 14 -2.68 25.01 -16.51
N ARG A 15 -1.57 25.69 -16.23
CA ARG A 15 -0.72 25.31 -15.09
C ARG A 15 -1.49 25.38 -13.77
N ALA A 16 -2.31 26.41 -13.60
CA ALA A 16 -3.12 26.55 -12.39
C ALA A 16 -4.12 25.41 -12.25
N GLU A 17 -4.76 25.01 -13.35
CA GLU A 17 -5.70 23.90 -13.34
C GLU A 17 -5.00 22.59 -13.05
N LYS A 18 -3.79 22.38 -13.59
CA LYS A 18 -2.99 21.19 -13.30
C LYS A 18 -2.61 21.12 -11.82
N ALA A 19 -2.23 22.26 -11.23
CA ALA A 19 -1.90 22.32 -9.80
C ALA A 19 -3.12 21.98 -8.94
N GLU A 20 -4.28 22.49 -9.31
CA GLU A 20 -5.54 22.17 -8.62
C GLU A 20 -5.86 20.67 -8.72
N LEU A 21 -5.69 20.10 -9.91
CA LEU A 21 -5.91 18.66 -10.13
C LEU A 21 -4.97 17.83 -9.29
N VAL A 22 -3.69 18.20 -9.21
CA VAL A 22 -2.70 17.48 -8.40
C VAL A 22 -3.12 17.48 -6.94
N GLN A 23 -3.55 18.62 -6.39
CA GLN A 23 -3.99 18.70 -5.01
C GLN A 23 -5.21 17.83 -4.74
N ARG A 24 -6.15 17.81 -5.68
CA ARG A 24 -7.34 16.96 -5.58
C ARG A 24 -6.98 15.49 -5.59
N LEU A 25 -6.13 15.06 -6.53
CA LEU A 25 -5.71 13.68 -6.65
C LEU A 25 -4.94 13.22 -5.42
N VAL A 26 -4.07 14.07 -4.87
CA VAL A 26 -3.34 13.74 -3.65
C VAL A 26 -4.29 13.44 -2.50
N ARG A 27 -5.36 14.24 -2.34
CA ARG A 27 -6.34 13.99 -1.29
C ARG A 27 -7.07 12.66 -1.46
N GLU A 28 -7.36 12.29 -2.71
CA GLU A 28 -8.06 11.05 -3.02
C GLU A 28 -7.21 9.81 -2.79
N ILE A 29 -5.90 9.92 -2.95
CA ILE A 29 -4.99 8.77 -2.88
C ILE A 29 -4.10 8.75 -1.64
N ILE A 30 -4.31 9.67 -0.69
CA ILE A 30 -3.42 9.83 0.47
C ILE A 30 -3.31 8.55 1.31
N ASN A 31 -4.34 7.70 1.30
CA ASN A 31 -4.37 6.46 2.06
C ASN A 31 -4.13 5.23 1.18
N THR A 32 -3.64 5.43 -0.04
CA THR A 32 -3.37 4.33 -0.97
C THR A 32 -1.91 4.33 -1.39
N TRP A 33 -1.44 3.15 -1.74
CA TRP A 33 -0.10 2.89 -2.28
C TRP A 33 -0.29 1.80 -3.32
N PRO A 34 0.53 1.71 -4.37
CA PRO A 34 0.36 0.63 -5.35
C PRO A 34 0.22 -0.72 -4.66
N GLY A 35 -0.94 -1.36 -4.83
CA GLY A 35 -1.24 -2.65 -4.24
C GLY A 35 -1.53 -2.68 -2.74
N ILE A 36 -1.51 -1.54 -2.07
CA ILE A 36 -1.72 -1.42 -0.62
C ILE A 36 -2.79 -0.36 -0.36
N GLU A 37 -3.70 -0.64 0.57
CA GLU A 37 -4.73 0.35 0.94
C GLU A 37 -5.07 0.26 2.43
N LYS A 38 -5.59 1.37 2.96
CA LYS A 38 -6.10 1.47 4.32
C LYS A 38 -7.62 1.62 4.24
N THR A 39 -8.32 0.68 4.82
CA THR A 39 -9.79 0.70 4.85
C THR A 39 -10.23 0.75 6.32
N PRO A 40 -11.02 1.75 6.73
CA PRO A 40 -11.33 1.98 8.15
C PRO A 40 -11.83 0.76 8.92
N ASP A 41 -12.62 -0.09 8.29
CA ASP A 41 -13.23 -1.25 8.95
C ASP A 41 -12.50 -2.57 8.68
N VAL A 42 -11.30 -2.50 8.10
CA VAL A 42 -10.50 -3.69 7.81
C VAL A 42 -9.18 -3.60 8.58
N ALA A 43 -8.88 -4.61 9.39
CA ALA A 43 -7.67 -4.71 10.19
C ALA A 43 -7.40 -3.42 11.02
N GLY A 44 -8.47 -2.80 11.55
CA GLY A 44 -8.33 -1.59 12.34
C GLY A 44 -7.88 -0.37 11.56
N GLY A 45 -8.04 -0.36 10.25
CA GLY A 45 -7.60 0.74 9.38
C GLY A 45 -6.13 0.69 9.03
N GLU A 46 -5.42 -0.38 9.37
CA GLU A 46 -4.02 -0.55 9.03
C GLU A 46 -3.83 -0.85 7.53
N ALA A 47 -2.63 -0.56 7.03
CA ALA A 47 -2.28 -0.84 5.64
C ALA A 47 -2.31 -2.35 5.37
N CYS A 48 -3.10 -2.75 4.38
CA CYS A 48 -3.24 -4.15 3.98
C CYS A 48 -2.98 -4.31 2.49
N VAL A 49 -2.59 -5.53 2.09
CA VAL A 49 -2.51 -5.86 0.67
C VAL A 49 -3.91 -5.83 0.07
N VAL A 50 -4.06 -5.15 -1.05
CA VAL A 50 -5.35 -5.04 -1.77
C VAL A 50 -5.93 -6.43 -2.03
N ARG A 51 -7.24 -6.57 -1.92
CA ARG A 51 -8.00 -7.83 -2.08
C ARG A 51 -7.78 -8.85 -0.97
N THR A 52 -7.01 -8.50 0.03
CA THR A 52 -6.79 -9.38 1.19
C THR A 52 -7.04 -8.56 2.45
N ARG A 53 -7.03 -9.22 3.58
CA ARG A 53 -7.07 -8.55 4.88
C ARG A 53 -5.73 -8.75 5.61
N ILE A 54 -4.67 -8.98 4.84
CA ILE A 54 -3.35 -9.26 5.39
C ILE A 54 -2.62 -7.94 5.59
N PRO A 55 -2.34 -7.56 6.85
CA PRO A 55 -1.62 -6.31 7.12
C PRO A 55 -0.18 -6.38 6.64
N VAL A 56 0.32 -5.28 6.10
CA VAL A 56 1.71 -5.18 5.64
C VAL A 56 2.68 -5.41 6.80
N TRP A 57 2.35 -4.90 8.00
CA TRP A 57 3.25 -5.09 9.15
C TRP A 57 3.43 -6.56 9.50
N ALA A 58 2.39 -7.39 9.34
CA ALA A 58 2.48 -8.82 9.61
C ALA A 58 3.43 -9.50 8.64
N LEU A 59 3.39 -9.14 7.36
CA LEU A 59 4.30 -9.68 6.36
C LEU A 59 5.75 -9.28 6.66
N ASP A 60 5.97 -8.02 7.04
CA ASP A 60 7.31 -7.57 7.39
C ASP A 60 7.82 -8.27 8.66
N ASN A 61 6.93 -8.51 9.62
CA ASN A 61 7.29 -9.23 10.84
C ASN A 61 7.75 -10.65 10.55
N TYR A 62 7.05 -11.38 9.67
CA TYR A 62 7.50 -12.71 9.24
C TYR A 62 8.87 -12.64 8.59
N ARG A 63 9.11 -11.64 7.74
CA ARG A 63 10.41 -11.45 7.10
C ARG A 63 11.50 -11.22 8.14
N ARG A 64 11.23 -10.39 9.17
CA ARG A 64 12.18 -10.14 10.27
C ARG A 64 12.46 -11.40 11.08
N LEU A 65 11.49 -12.31 11.17
CA LEU A 65 11.64 -13.59 11.85
C LEU A 65 12.40 -14.63 11.00
N GLY A 66 12.78 -14.28 9.79
CA GLY A 66 13.58 -15.14 8.93
C GLY A 66 12.78 -15.94 7.91
N TRP A 67 11.48 -15.70 7.76
CA TRP A 67 10.68 -16.39 6.76
C TRP A 67 11.09 -15.93 5.36
N SER A 68 11.27 -16.91 4.46
CA SER A 68 11.49 -16.62 3.05
C SER A 68 10.19 -16.18 2.37
N GLU A 69 10.31 -15.52 1.23
CA GLU A 69 9.13 -15.16 0.43
C GLU A 69 8.34 -16.41 0.03
N ALA A 70 9.03 -17.48 -0.33
CA ALA A 70 8.39 -18.74 -0.68
C ALA A 70 7.53 -19.28 0.48
N THR A 71 8.04 -19.21 1.70
CA THR A 71 7.30 -19.66 2.89
C THR A 71 6.08 -18.78 3.14
N ILE A 72 6.23 -17.46 2.98
CA ILE A 72 5.11 -16.52 3.12
C ILE A 72 4.02 -16.85 2.10
N LEU A 73 4.38 -17.05 0.84
CA LEU A 73 3.41 -17.35 -0.22
C LEU A 73 2.74 -18.71 -0.02
N GLU A 74 3.43 -19.70 0.53
CA GLU A 74 2.83 -21.00 0.86
C GLU A 74 1.78 -20.87 1.96
N ASN A 75 2.02 -20.02 2.95
CA ASN A 75 1.10 -19.85 4.08
C ASN A 75 -0.06 -18.89 3.77
N TYR A 76 0.09 -18.05 2.76
CA TYR A 76 -0.94 -17.09 2.34
C TYR A 76 -1.21 -17.24 0.84
N PRO A 77 -1.99 -18.26 0.46
CA PRO A 77 -2.22 -18.58 -0.97
C PRO A 77 -2.89 -17.47 -1.78
N THR A 78 -3.55 -16.51 -1.11
CA THR A 78 -4.16 -15.36 -1.80
C THR A 78 -3.13 -14.33 -2.25
N LEU A 79 -1.90 -14.40 -1.72
CA LEU A 79 -0.84 -13.48 -2.09
C LEU A 79 -0.12 -13.94 -3.35
N ARG A 80 0.33 -12.97 -4.14
CA ARG A 80 1.17 -13.19 -5.30
C ARG A 80 2.54 -12.57 -5.03
N ALA A 81 3.56 -12.98 -5.79
CA ALA A 81 4.89 -12.40 -5.66
C ALA A 81 4.87 -10.89 -5.84
N ALA A 82 4.05 -10.37 -6.77
CA ALA A 82 3.91 -8.93 -6.97
C ALA A 82 3.37 -8.21 -5.74
N ASP A 83 2.50 -8.86 -4.97
CA ASP A 83 1.96 -8.29 -3.73
C ASP A 83 3.07 -8.07 -2.70
N LEU A 84 4.03 -9.00 -2.61
CA LEU A 84 5.17 -8.84 -1.70
C LEU A 84 6.08 -7.70 -2.15
N VAL A 85 6.30 -7.54 -3.45
CA VAL A 85 7.09 -6.41 -3.97
C VAL A 85 6.44 -5.09 -3.54
N ASN A 86 5.13 -4.97 -3.70
CA ASN A 86 4.40 -3.77 -3.28
C ASN A 86 4.47 -3.57 -1.76
N ALA A 87 4.34 -4.64 -0.99
CA ALA A 87 4.43 -4.58 0.47
C ALA A 87 5.81 -4.10 0.93
N TRP A 88 6.88 -4.63 0.32
CA TRP A 88 8.24 -4.22 0.67
C TRP A 88 8.50 -2.76 0.34
N GLY A 89 7.99 -2.29 -0.81
CA GLY A 89 8.07 -0.87 -1.17
C GLY A 89 7.36 0.02 -0.15
N TYR A 90 6.18 -0.40 0.29
CA TYR A 90 5.44 0.32 1.32
C TYR A 90 6.22 0.38 2.64
N VAL A 91 6.77 -0.75 3.08
CA VAL A 91 7.58 -0.82 4.30
C VAL A 91 8.73 0.17 4.24
N ASP A 92 9.46 0.18 3.14
CA ASP A 92 10.64 1.05 2.98
C ASP A 92 10.26 2.54 3.03
N ALA A 93 9.09 2.90 2.50
CA ALA A 93 8.61 4.28 2.49
C ALA A 93 7.93 4.69 3.81
N HIS A 94 7.46 3.72 4.60
CA HIS A 94 6.68 3.96 5.82
C HIS A 94 7.25 3.21 7.01
N ARG A 95 8.58 3.24 7.16
CA ARG A 95 9.31 2.45 8.17
C ARG A 95 8.79 2.69 9.58
N GLU A 96 8.56 3.95 9.96
CA GLU A 96 8.09 4.28 11.30
C GLU A 96 6.70 3.72 11.59
N GLU A 97 5.80 3.81 10.61
CA GLU A 97 4.45 3.27 10.74
C GLU A 97 4.48 1.76 10.96
N ILE A 98 5.28 1.06 10.16
CA ILE A 98 5.39 -0.40 10.25
C ILE A 98 6.04 -0.83 11.57
N ASP A 99 7.12 -0.17 11.97
CA ASP A 99 7.79 -0.49 13.23
C ASP A 99 6.85 -0.29 14.42
N ARG A 100 6.06 0.78 14.41
CA ARG A 100 5.08 1.05 15.45
C ARG A 100 4.00 -0.03 15.49
N ALA A 101 3.48 -0.42 14.33
CA ALA A 101 2.45 -1.45 14.24
C ALA A 101 2.95 -2.78 14.79
N ILE A 102 4.18 -3.16 14.47
CA ILE A 102 4.78 -4.39 15.00
C ILE A 102 4.90 -4.32 16.51
N GLN A 103 5.41 -3.20 17.05
CA GLN A 103 5.55 -3.02 18.49
C GLN A 103 4.21 -3.08 19.21
N GLU A 104 3.18 -2.42 18.68
CA GLU A 104 1.85 -2.42 19.27
C GLU A 104 1.24 -3.81 19.30
N ASN A 105 1.47 -4.59 18.27
CA ASN A 105 0.93 -5.95 18.19
C ASN A 105 1.73 -6.96 19.00
N GLU A 106 3.03 -6.74 19.20
CA GLU A 106 3.84 -7.56 20.09
C GLU A 106 3.50 -7.29 21.56
N ALA A 107 3.18 -6.04 21.89
CA ALA A 107 2.84 -5.66 23.26
C ALA A 107 1.44 -6.14 23.69
N ALA A 108 0.60 -6.47 22.73
CA ALA A 108 -0.74 -7.01 23.01
C ALA A 108 -0.67 -8.51 23.32
#